data_2f8a0e89867c6c09b8170b94e60c5214
#
_entry.id   2f8a0e89867c6c09b8170b94e60c5214
#
_cell.length_a   1.000
_cell.length_b   1.000
_cell.length_c   1.000
_cell.angle_alpha   90.00
_cell.angle_beta   90.00
_cell.angle_gamma   90.00
#
_symmetry.space_group_name_H-M   'P 1'
#
loop_
_entity.id
_entity.type
_entity.pdbx_description
1 polymer ?
#
loop_
_entity_poly.entity_id
_entity_poly.type
_entity_poly.pdbx_seq_one_letter_code
_entity_poly.pdbx_strand_id
1 'polypeptide(L)'
;EYEHLLKPYRKNSTILEIGMAFGHSMEMWCDYFVDSNVVGVDITNHGIPENTRYKQIFCDATTNDIISHISNYKFDVIIDDGSHNPKDQISSFNILKNYMKETGIYIIEDVYDFNTINSYFQSIKDVHDVEIIDNRSIKGRNDDVLIIIKKF
;
A
#
# COMPACT_ATOMS: atom_id res chain seq x y z
N GLU A 1 8.31 13.44 1.32
CA GLU A 1 8.17 12.60 0.10
C GLU A 1 6.70 12.26 -0.15
N TYR A 2 5.95 11.78 0.85
CA TYR A 2 4.53 11.43 0.73
C TYR A 2 3.65 12.56 0.20
N GLU A 3 3.81 13.79 0.71
CA GLU A 3 2.99 14.93 0.27
C GLU A 3 3.08 15.14 -1.25
N HIS A 4 4.25 14.99 -1.83
CA HIS A 4 4.43 15.13 -3.27
C HIS A 4 3.71 14.02 -4.05
N LEU A 5 3.81 12.77 -3.57
CA LEU A 5 3.21 11.60 -4.21
C LEU A 5 1.69 11.59 -4.07
N LEU A 6 1.18 11.90 -2.88
CA LEU A 6 -0.23 11.72 -2.51
C LEU A 6 -1.11 12.95 -2.76
N LYS A 7 -0.51 14.12 -2.96
CA LYS A 7 -1.26 15.37 -3.23
C LYS A 7 -2.31 15.25 -4.35
N PRO A 8 -2.05 14.56 -5.48
CA PRO A 8 -3.05 14.37 -6.52
C PRO A 8 -4.30 13.61 -6.07
N TYR A 9 -4.16 12.78 -5.02
CA TYR A 9 -5.21 11.88 -4.52
C TYR A 9 -5.90 12.40 -3.25
N ARG A 10 -5.60 13.62 -2.81
CA ARG A 10 -6.02 14.14 -1.51
C ARG A 10 -7.53 14.23 -1.30
N LYS A 11 -8.35 14.22 -2.39
CA LYS A 11 -9.80 14.35 -2.30
C LYS A 11 -10.52 13.33 -3.17
N ASN A 12 -11.67 12.85 -2.67
CA ASN A 12 -12.58 11.97 -3.40
C ASN A 12 -11.90 10.71 -3.92
N SER A 13 -10.96 10.16 -3.17
CA SER A 13 -10.18 8.99 -3.54
C SER A 13 -10.58 7.76 -2.74
N THR A 14 -10.16 6.60 -3.20
CA THR A 14 -10.30 5.32 -2.49
C THR A 14 -8.91 4.77 -2.20
N ILE A 15 -8.61 4.59 -0.92
CA ILE A 15 -7.29 4.23 -0.41
C ILE A 15 -7.35 2.87 0.25
N LEU A 16 -6.34 2.04 0.00
CA LEU A 16 -6.11 0.78 0.71
C LEU A 16 -4.75 0.85 1.42
N GLU A 17 -4.71 0.49 2.69
CA GLU A 17 -3.48 0.22 3.44
C GLU A 17 -3.44 -1.24 3.87
N ILE A 18 -2.32 -1.92 3.63
CA ILE A 18 -1.99 -3.23 4.16
C ILE A 18 -1.09 -3.03 5.37
N GLY A 19 -1.45 -3.62 6.52
CA GLY A 19 -0.68 -3.44 7.76
C GLY A 19 -1.21 -2.28 8.59
N MET A 20 -2.51 -2.26 8.92
CA MET A 20 -3.07 -1.16 9.74
C MET A 20 -2.70 -1.23 11.22
N ALA A 21 -2.11 -2.34 11.69
CA ALA A 21 -1.67 -2.57 13.06
C ALA A 21 -2.70 -2.07 14.12
N PHE A 22 -2.39 -1.04 14.88
CA PHE A 22 -3.27 -0.45 15.89
C PHE A 22 -4.15 0.69 15.35
N GLY A 23 -4.15 0.96 14.06
CA GLY A 23 -5.04 1.91 13.39
C GLY A 23 -4.58 3.38 13.41
N HIS A 24 -3.38 3.68 13.92
CA HIS A 24 -2.89 5.07 13.98
C HIS A 24 -2.69 5.69 12.59
N SER A 25 -2.14 4.92 11.65
CA SER A 25 -2.00 5.34 10.25
C SER A 25 -3.35 5.57 9.59
N MET A 26 -4.34 4.72 9.89
CA MET A 26 -5.71 4.86 9.37
C MET A 26 -6.35 6.19 9.75
N GLU A 27 -6.18 6.64 11.01
CA GLU A 27 -6.66 7.95 11.45
C GLU A 27 -5.95 9.09 10.71
N MET A 28 -4.64 8.98 10.55
CA MET A 28 -3.84 9.93 9.77
C MET A 28 -4.31 10.01 8.32
N TRP A 29 -4.57 8.86 7.68
CA TRP A 29 -5.08 8.83 6.30
C TRP A 29 -6.46 9.45 6.17
N CYS A 30 -7.36 9.21 7.15
CA CYS A 30 -8.66 9.86 7.18
C CYS A 30 -8.59 11.38 7.33
N ASP A 31 -7.58 11.90 8.01
CA ASP A 31 -7.34 13.34 8.11
C ASP A 31 -6.72 13.92 6.84
N TYR A 32 -5.85 13.16 6.19
CA TYR A 32 -5.17 13.59 4.97
C TYR A 32 -6.07 13.51 3.72
N PHE A 33 -6.78 12.39 3.52
CA PHE A 33 -7.61 12.15 2.33
C PHE A 33 -9.05 12.61 2.57
N VAL A 34 -9.33 13.84 2.20
CA VAL A 34 -10.63 14.50 2.44
C VAL A 34 -11.73 13.91 1.53
N ASP A 35 -12.91 13.65 2.10
CA ASP A 35 -14.06 13.09 1.38
C ASP A 35 -13.73 11.79 0.63
N SER A 36 -12.90 10.96 1.22
CA SER A 36 -12.32 9.75 0.61
C SER A 36 -12.74 8.48 1.37
N ASN A 37 -12.68 7.34 0.68
CA ASN A 37 -12.90 6.05 1.31
C ASN A 37 -11.56 5.45 1.72
N VAL A 38 -11.34 5.22 3.00
CA VAL A 38 -10.14 4.60 3.53
C VAL A 38 -10.46 3.17 3.97
N VAL A 39 -9.66 2.22 3.50
CA VAL A 39 -9.79 0.79 3.80
C VAL A 39 -8.46 0.30 4.36
N GLY A 40 -8.49 -0.32 5.54
CA GLY A 40 -7.33 -0.98 6.13
C GLY A 40 -7.48 -2.49 6.10
N VAL A 41 -6.39 -3.18 5.80
CA VAL A 41 -6.30 -4.64 5.82
C VAL A 41 -5.19 -5.05 6.77
N ASP A 42 -5.47 -6.00 7.65
CA ASP A 42 -4.47 -6.63 8.50
C ASP A 42 -4.79 -8.12 8.67
N ILE A 43 -3.75 -8.93 8.82
CA ILE A 43 -3.93 -10.36 9.09
C ILE A 43 -4.39 -10.58 10.53
N THR A 44 -4.09 -9.65 11.43
CA THR A 44 -4.39 -9.73 12.85
C THR A 44 -5.41 -8.66 13.26
N ASN A 45 -6.43 -9.08 14.00
CA ASN A 45 -7.31 -8.14 14.68
C ASN A 45 -6.67 -7.70 16.01
N HIS A 46 -6.13 -6.49 16.03
CA HIS A 46 -5.48 -5.89 17.21
C HIS A 46 -6.49 -5.29 18.21
N GLY A 47 -7.79 -5.59 18.07
CA GLY A 47 -8.82 -5.07 18.95
C GLY A 47 -9.15 -3.59 18.71
N ILE A 48 -8.89 -3.09 17.51
CA ILE A 48 -9.25 -1.73 17.12
C ILE A 48 -10.79 -1.63 17.14
N PRO A 49 -11.39 -0.68 17.84
CA PRO A 49 -12.83 -0.47 17.82
C PRO A 49 -13.35 -0.21 16.41
N GLU A 50 -14.58 -0.63 16.13
CA GLU A 50 -15.23 -0.22 14.88
C GLU A 50 -15.17 1.30 14.71
N ASN A 51 -14.81 1.72 13.52
CA ASN A 51 -14.66 3.12 13.19
C ASN A 51 -15.52 3.45 11.95
N THR A 52 -16.21 4.57 12.01
CA THR A 52 -17.04 5.04 10.90
C THR A 52 -16.25 5.79 9.82
N ARG A 53 -15.00 6.16 10.13
CA ARG A 53 -14.13 6.92 9.22
C ARG A 53 -13.41 6.03 8.21
N TYR A 54 -13.17 4.76 8.55
CA TYR A 54 -12.51 3.80 7.67
C TYR A 54 -13.07 2.39 7.84
N LYS A 55 -12.93 1.58 6.81
CA LYS A 55 -13.31 0.18 6.84
C LYS A 55 -12.13 -0.69 7.28
N GLN A 56 -12.38 -1.63 8.20
CA GLN A 56 -11.41 -2.63 8.64
C GLN A 56 -11.71 -3.97 7.98
N ILE A 57 -10.69 -4.63 7.45
CA ILE A 57 -10.75 -5.96 6.87
C ILE A 57 -9.66 -6.81 7.54
N PHE A 58 -10.03 -7.97 8.06
CA PHE A 58 -9.09 -8.88 8.68
C PHE A 58 -8.92 -10.11 7.80
N CYS A 59 -7.87 -10.13 6.99
CA CYS A 59 -7.50 -11.24 6.11
C CYS A 59 -6.03 -11.13 5.69
N ASP A 60 -5.50 -12.21 5.13
CA ASP A 60 -4.16 -12.22 4.55
C ASP A 60 -4.18 -11.59 3.15
N ALA A 61 -3.57 -10.40 3.01
CA ALA A 61 -3.48 -9.66 1.75
C ALA A 61 -2.58 -10.35 0.71
N THR A 62 -1.76 -11.33 1.12
CA THR A 62 -0.88 -12.10 0.23
C THR A 62 -1.60 -13.23 -0.49
N THR A 63 -2.88 -13.48 -0.16
CA THR A 63 -3.72 -14.55 -0.72
C THR A 63 -4.92 -13.99 -1.46
N ASN A 64 -5.54 -14.84 -2.28
CA ASN A 64 -6.76 -14.46 -3.01
C ASN A 64 -7.99 -14.24 -2.09
N ASP A 65 -7.92 -14.55 -0.81
CA ASP A 65 -9.02 -14.33 0.13
C ASP A 65 -9.41 -12.86 0.22
N ILE A 66 -8.44 -11.95 0.09
CA ILE A 66 -8.70 -10.51 0.06
C ILE A 66 -9.70 -10.11 -1.02
N ILE A 67 -9.73 -10.83 -2.15
CA ILE A 67 -10.61 -10.50 -3.29
C ILE A 67 -12.07 -10.45 -2.89
N SER A 68 -12.51 -11.36 -2.02
CA SER A 68 -13.90 -11.41 -1.55
C SER A 68 -14.32 -10.13 -0.82
N HIS A 69 -13.38 -9.41 -0.21
CA HIS A 69 -13.60 -8.19 0.56
C HIS A 69 -13.52 -6.92 -0.27
N ILE A 70 -12.73 -6.95 -1.38
CA ILE A 70 -12.40 -5.77 -2.17
C ILE A 70 -12.94 -5.78 -3.61
N SER A 71 -13.65 -6.83 -4.03
CA SER A 71 -14.11 -7.01 -5.42
C SER A 71 -14.87 -5.82 -6.01
N ASN A 72 -15.54 -5.02 -5.16
CA ASN A 72 -16.31 -3.84 -5.56
C ASN A 72 -15.50 -2.54 -5.53
N TYR A 73 -14.19 -2.60 -5.21
CA TYR A 73 -13.34 -1.41 -5.13
C TYR A 73 -12.42 -1.28 -6.34
N LYS A 74 -12.08 -0.04 -6.63
CA LYS A 74 -10.93 0.36 -7.44
C LYS A 74 -10.21 1.46 -6.67
N PHE A 75 -8.94 1.23 -6.37
CA PHE A 75 -8.15 2.09 -5.50
C PHE A 75 -7.36 3.14 -6.30
N ASP A 76 -7.38 4.36 -5.80
CA ASP A 76 -6.50 5.44 -6.27
C ASP A 76 -5.11 5.31 -5.67
N VAL A 77 -5.04 4.86 -4.41
CA VAL A 77 -3.79 4.65 -3.69
C VAL A 77 -3.85 3.30 -2.98
N ILE A 78 -2.79 2.52 -3.12
CA ILE A 78 -2.54 1.31 -2.31
C ILE A 78 -1.20 1.49 -1.62
N ILE A 79 -1.16 1.30 -0.31
CA ILE A 79 0.04 1.38 0.53
C ILE A 79 0.26 0.00 1.16
N ASP A 80 1.43 -0.58 0.94
CA ASP A 80 1.84 -1.85 1.53
C ASP A 80 2.90 -1.58 2.61
N ASP A 81 2.44 -1.50 3.84
CA ASP A 81 3.22 -1.36 5.09
C ASP A 81 2.99 -2.59 5.99
N GLY A 82 2.92 -3.77 5.37
CA GLY A 82 2.55 -5.03 6.03
C GLY A 82 3.72 -5.76 6.67
N SER A 83 4.07 -6.95 6.14
CA SER A 83 5.09 -7.82 6.73
C SER A 83 6.53 -7.39 6.43
N HIS A 84 6.74 -6.49 5.49
CA HIS A 84 8.03 -6.05 4.93
C HIS A 84 8.87 -7.20 4.31
N ASN A 85 8.30 -8.39 4.19
CA ASN A 85 8.93 -9.53 3.54
C ASN A 85 8.76 -9.40 2.02
N PRO A 86 9.83 -9.45 1.22
CA PRO A 86 9.74 -9.30 -0.24
C PRO A 86 8.77 -10.25 -0.94
N LYS A 87 8.65 -11.48 -0.46
CA LYS A 87 7.71 -12.46 -1.05
C LYS A 87 6.27 -12.04 -0.83
N ASP A 88 5.95 -11.53 0.36
CA ASP A 88 4.62 -11.10 0.72
C ASP A 88 4.27 -9.82 -0.04
N GLN A 89 5.18 -8.83 -0.07
CA GLN A 89 5.03 -7.58 -0.83
C GLN A 89 4.80 -7.85 -2.33
N ILE A 90 5.55 -8.78 -2.93
CA ILE A 90 5.36 -9.21 -4.33
C ILE A 90 4.00 -9.91 -4.52
N SER A 91 3.60 -10.76 -3.58
CA SER A 91 2.32 -11.48 -3.65
C SER A 91 1.14 -10.52 -3.56
N SER A 92 1.14 -9.63 -2.57
CA SER A 92 0.12 -8.58 -2.40
C SER A 92 0.03 -7.71 -3.64
N PHE A 93 1.16 -7.23 -4.17
CA PHE A 93 1.18 -6.45 -5.41
C PHE A 93 0.55 -7.20 -6.58
N ASN A 94 0.91 -8.47 -6.80
CA ASN A 94 0.39 -9.25 -7.93
C ASN A 94 -1.12 -9.43 -7.90
N ILE A 95 -1.72 -9.49 -6.73
CA ILE A 95 -3.17 -9.56 -6.56
C ILE A 95 -3.78 -8.16 -6.73
N LEU A 96 -3.27 -7.20 -5.98
CA LEU A 96 -3.91 -5.89 -5.79
C LEU A 96 -3.73 -4.92 -6.96
N LYS A 97 -2.69 -5.10 -7.79
CA LYS A 97 -2.51 -4.29 -9.02
C LYS A 97 -3.73 -4.32 -9.95
N ASN A 98 -4.53 -5.40 -9.90
CA ASN A 98 -5.75 -5.53 -10.70
C ASN A 98 -6.90 -4.68 -10.15
N TYR A 99 -6.80 -4.23 -8.89
CA TYR A 99 -7.77 -3.37 -8.20
C TYR A 99 -7.32 -1.91 -8.14
N MET A 100 -6.14 -1.60 -8.64
CA MET A 100 -5.66 -0.24 -8.82
C MET A 100 -6.33 0.41 -10.04
N LYS A 101 -6.73 1.68 -9.92
CA LYS A 101 -7.21 2.48 -11.07
C LYS A 101 -6.07 2.73 -12.06
N GLU A 102 -6.40 3.10 -13.30
CA GLU A 102 -5.40 3.41 -14.34
C GLU A 102 -4.48 4.58 -13.93
N THR A 103 -5.02 5.56 -13.23
CA THR A 103 -4.27 6.70 -12.69
C THR A 103 -3.79 6.47 -11.26
N GLY A 104 -3.96 5.27 -10.74
CA GLY A 104 -3.64 4.93 -9.35
C GLY A 104 -2.14 4.74 -9.12
N ILE A 105 -1.78 4.71 -7.83
CA ILE A 105 -0.41 4.50 -7.35
C ILE A 105 -0.38 3.36 -6.32
N TYR A 106 0.62 2.49 -6.43
CA TYR A 106 0.95 1.48 -5.42
C TYR A 106 2.28 1.85 -4.78
N ILE A 107 2.32 1.91 -3.47
CA ILE A 107 3.51 2.26 -2.68
C ILE A 107 3.84 1.08 -1.77
N ILE A 108 5.07 0.61 -1.81
CA ILE A 108 5.59 -0.39 -0.89
C ILE A 108 6.57 0.30 0.04
N GLU A 109 6.37 0.13 1.35
CA GLU A 109 7.19 0.70 2.41
C GLU A 109 8.10 -0.35 3.05
N ASP A 110 9.19 0.13 3.64
CA ASP A 110 10.08 -0.61 4.52
C ASP A 110 10.53 -1.97 3.95
N VAL A 111 11.44 -1.91 2.97
CA VAL A 111 11.91 -3.08 2.23
C VAL A 111 13.14 -3.70 2.91
N TYR A 112 13.01 -4.85 3.56
CA TYR A 112 14.13 -5.53 4.24
C TYR A 112 15.18 -6.12 3.29
N ASP A 113 14.75 -6.79 2.23
CA ASP A 113 15.66 -7.35 1.22
C ASP A 113 15.51 -6.59 -0.09
N PHE A 114 16.21 -5.47 -0.16
CA PHE A 114 16.20 -4.60 -1.32
C PHE A 114 16.60 -5.31 -2.63
N ASN A 115 17.55 -6.23 -2.58
CA ASN A 115 18.04 -6.90 -3.80
C ASN A 115 16.96 -7.78 -4.44
N THR A 116 16.27 -8.56 -3.63
CA THR A 116 15.17 -9.43 -4.09
C THR A 116 14.03 -8.59 -4.65
N ILE A 117 13.57 -7.59 -3.91
CA ILE A 117 12.44 -6.76 -4.32
C ILE A 117 12.76 -5.93 -5.57
N ASN A 118 13.95 -5.33 -5.61
CA ASN A 118 14.42 -4.54 -6.75
C ASN A 118 14.51 -5.40 -8.01
N SER A 119 15.06 -6.61 -7.92
CA SER A 119 15.15 -7.53 -9.07
C SER A 119 13.78 -7.83 -9.67
N TYR A 120 12.77 -8.06 -8.81
CA TYR A 120 11.41 -8.28 -9.27
C TYR A 120 10.83 -7.04 -9.98
N PHE A 121 10.87 -5.86 -9.34
CA PHE A 121 10.27 -4.65 -9.91
C PHE A 121 11.02 -4.13 -11.13
N GLN A 122 12.32 -4.36 -11.24
CA GLN A 122 13.06 -4.11 -12.49
C GLN A 122 12.54 -4.97 -13.64
N SER A 123 12.15 -6.23 -13.37
CA SER A 123 11.67 -7.15 -14.41
C SER A 123 10.29 -6.77 -14.99
N ILE A 124 9.54 -5.90 -14.34
CA ILE A 124 8.20 -5.45 -14.79
C ILE A 124 8.16 -4.00 -15.28
N LYS A 125 9.30 -3.34 -15.40
CA LYS A 125 9.39 -1.94 -15.87
C LYS A 125 8.85 -1.70 -17.27
N ASP A 126 8.78 -2.74 -18.09
CA ASP A 126 8.20 -2.64 -19.45
C ASP A 126 6.67 -2.50 -19.45
N VAL A 127 6.02 -2.80 -18.31
CA VAL A 127 4.56 -2.77 -18.16
C VAL A 127 4.07 -1.87 -17.02
N HIS A 128 5.00 -1.35 -16.22
CA HIS A 128 4.72 -0.45 -15.10
C HIS A 128 5.80 0.62 -14.97
N ASP A 129 5.41 1.84 -14.65
CA ASP A 129 6.35 2.89 -14.24
C ASP A 129 6.75 2.63 -12.78
N VAL A 130 8.03 2.30 -12.56
CA VAL A 130 8.57 1.93 -11.25
C VAL A 130 9.66 2.93 -10.85
N GLU A 131 9.40 3.65 -9.77
CA GLU A 131 10.35 4.55 -9.10
C GLU A 131 10.78 3.93 -7.75
N ILE A 132 12.06 4.05 -7.42
CA ILE A 132 12.61 3.58 -6.14
C ILE A 132 13.26 4.74 -5.44
N ILE A 133 12.84 5.01 -4.21
CA ILE A 133 13.40 6.04 -3.33
C ILE A 133 14.12 5.34 -2.17
N ASP A 134 15.44 5.40 -2.17
CA ASP A 134 16.29 4.77 -1.15
C ASP A 134 16.78 5.82 -0.14
N ASN A 135 16.19 5.83 1.04
CA ASN A 135 16.50 6.75 2.14
C ASN A 135 17.42 6.14 3.21
N ARG A 136 17.86 4.89 3.04
CA ARG A 136 18.63 4.16 4.05
C ARG A 136 19.87 4.91 4.54
N SER A 137 20.58 5.58 3.63
CA SER A 137 21.75 6.37 3.98
C SER A 137 21.43 7.66 4.72
N ILE A 138 20.20 8.20 4.54
CA ILE A 138 19.78 9.49 5.10
C ILE A 138 19.26 9.30 6.53
N LYS A 139 18.44 8.27 6.75
CA LYS A 139 17.76 8.04 8.03
C LYS A 139 18.46 7.01 8.91
N GLY A 140 19.48 6.31 8.40
CA GLY A 140 20.22 5.29 9.14
C GLY A 140 19.41 4.03 9.45
N ARG A 141 18.30 3.80 8.74
CA ARG A 141 17.49 2.58 8.82
C ARG A 141 17.80 1.68 7.62
N ASN A 142 17.91 0.38 7.86
CA ASN A 142 18.27 -0.58 6.81
C ASN A 142 17.13 -0.89 5.85
N ASP A 143 15.91 -0.56 6.20
CA ASP A 143 14.67 -0.88 5.50
C ASP A 143 13.97 0.34 4.87
N ASP A 144 14.44 1.56 5.12
CA ASP A 144 13.81 2.81 4.63
C ASP A 144 13.95 2.97 3.11
N VAL A 145 13.18 2.18 2.39
CA VAL A 145 13.06 2.19 0.93
C VAL A 145 11.59 2.24 0.57
N LEU A 146 11.23 3.14 -0.34
CA LEU A 146 9.90 3.18 -0.96
C LEU A 146 10.00 2.68 -2.41
N ILE A 147 9.07 1.83 -2.80
CA ILE A 147 8.88 1.44 -4.20
C ILE A 147 7.53 1.96 -4.64
N ILE A 148 7.52 2.77 -5.68
CA ILE A 148 6.35 3.45 -6.19
C ILE A 148 6.05 2.87 -7.57
N ILE A 149 4.85 2.34 -7.76
CA ILE A 149 4.43 1.70 -9.02
C ILE A 149 3.18 2.40 -9.52
N LYS A 150 3.21 2.79 -10.81
CA LYS A 150 2.07 3.31 -11.56
C LYS A 150 1.83 2.44 -12.79
N LYS A 151 0.61 2.43 -13.30
CA LYS A 151 0.35 1.87 -14.63
C LYS A 151 0.85 2.85 -15.69
N PHE A 152 1.21 2.30 -16.88
CA PHE A 152 1.47 3.12 -18.06
C PHE A 152 0.16 3.66 -18.64
#